data_f3d66fb79f72c7ed769b8d1b68d2785f
#
_entry.id   f3d66fb79f72c7ed769b8d1b68d2785f
#
_cell.length_a   1.000
_cell.length_b   1.000
_cell.length_c   1.000
_cell.angle_alpha   90.00
_cell.angle_beta   90.00
_cell.angle_gamma   90.00
#
_symmetry.space_group_name_H-M   'P 1'
#
loop_
_entity.id
_entity.type
_entity.pdbx_description
1 polymer ?
#
loop_
_entity_poly.entity_id
_entity_poly.type
_entity_poly.pdbx_seq_one_letter_code
_entity_poly.pdbx_strand_id
1 'polypeptide(L)'
;GGYFSPYVNPNLDDGPKGEYLTDRIGNEVVNFINKHQNEKFFAYVPFYSVHTPIQSKKEYQEKYLNKVGDENHNRADYAGMIESLDENIGRILNKIEELNLSENTLFIFTSDNGGIRAISNQFPLKAGKGSYYEGGIKVPLIFSWKGKIEKESKSYERVSNIDFFPTIKKIIGNRDKKLQLDGVDLNPIFKGKSIRGRSLFFHFPVYLEAYNVHLDNGTDPLFRTRPGSVIIKDNWKLHHYFEDGKIELYNIEEDISESIDLSIINPKKTKELFDDLNEWRETNNAPIPLKENPDYNQRFVDSVNFLIINKKYARSITN
;
A
#
# COMPACT_ATOMS: atom_id res chain seq x y z
N GLY A 1 -7.64 -6.16 -22.57
CA GLY A 1 -6.62 -5.15 -22.38
C GLY A 1 -5.46 -5.64 -21.54
N GLY A 2 -4.37 -4.96 -21.58
CA GLY A 2 -3.14 -5.25 -20.86
C GLY A 2 -2.19 -4.07 -20.89
N TYR A 3 -0.90 -4.32 -20.71
CA TYR A 3 0.11 -3.26 -20.75
C TYR A 3 0.55 -2.87 -22.17
N PHE A 4 0.17 -3.63 -23.17
CA PHE A 4 0.54 -3.35 -24.57
C PHE A 4 -0.69 -2.96 -25.37
N SER A 5 -0.55 -1.93 -26.24
CA SER A 5 -1.58 -1.54 -27.18
C SER A 5 -1.94 -2.72 -28.13
N PRO A 6 -3.25 -2.97 -28.37
CA PRO A 6 -4.42 -2.20 -27.95
C PRO A 6 -4.80 -2.37 -26.48
N TYR A 7 -4.99 -1.24 -25.77
CA TYR A 7 -5.29 -1.23 -24.32
C TYR A 7 -6.72 -1.62 -23.98
N VAL A 8 -7.64 -1.48 -24.95
CA VAL A 8 -9.08 -1.70 -24.75
C VAL A 8 -9.61 -0.88 -23.56
N ASN A 9 -9.25 0.39 -23.48
CA ASN A 9 -9.65 1.31 -22.44
C ASN A 9 -10.63 2.36 -23.02
N PRO A 10 -11.82 2.57 -22.40
CA PRO A 10 -12.82 3.48 -22.93
C PRO A 10 -12.40 4.97 -22.95
N ASN A 11 -11.39 5.34 -22.16
CA ASN A 11 -10.94 6.71 -21.99
C ASN A 11 -9.51 6.96 -22.49
N LEU A 12 -8.89 5.97 -23.13
CA LEU A 12 -7.54 6.08 -23.68
C LEU A 12 -7.53 5.42 -25.06
N ASP A 13 -7.28 6.24 -26.08
CA ASP A 13 -7.11 5.75 -27.45
C ASP A 13 -5.89 4.83 -27.54
N ASP A 14 -6.03 3.77 -28.34
CA ASP A 14 -4.94 2.87 -28.62
C ASP A 14 -3.80 3.60 -29.32
N GLY A 15 -2.59 3.36 -28.86
CA GLY A 15 -1.38 3.82 -29.53
C GLY A 15 -0.91 2.83 -30.61
N PRO A 16 0.31 3.04 -31.16
CA PRO A 16 0.92 2.09 -32.07
C PRO A 16 0.95 0.69 -31.48
N LYS A 17 0.85 -0.34 -32.33
CA LYS A 17 0.90 -1.73 -31.89
C LYS A 17 2.17 -1.99 -31.08
N GLY A 18 1.99 -2.49 -29.86
CA GLY A 18 3.07 -2.82 -28.93
C GLY A 18 3.55 -1.63 -28.08
N GLU A 19 2.94 -0.44 -28.18
CA GLU A 19 3.20 0.66 -27.23
C GLU A 19 2.90 0.18 -25.81
N TYR A 20 3.83 0.46 -24.88
CA TYR A 20 3.71 0.04 -23.49
C TYR A 20 3.00 1.09 -22.65
N LEU A 21 1.96 0.71 -21.91
CA LEU A 21 1.09 1.63 -21.17
C LEU A 21 1.84 2.54 -20.20
N THR A 22 2.84 2.02 -19.51
CA THR A 22 3.65 2.81 -18.57
C THR A 22 4.40 3.93 -19.30
N ASP A 23 4.95 3.64 -20.48
CA ASP A 23 5.65 4.63 -21.31
C ASP A 23 4.66 5.65 -21.88
N ARG A 24 3.46 5.21 -22.30
CA ARG A 24 2.40 6.11 -22.77
C ARG A 24 2.00 7.10 -21.67
N ILE A 25 1.76 6.64 -20.43
CA ILE A 25 1.43 7.52 -19.32
C ILE A 25 2.59 8.48 -19.04
N GLY A 26 3.84 7.99 -19.02
CA GLY A 26 5.02 8.84 -18.85
C GLY A 26 5.13 9.94 -19.92
N ASN A 27 4.84 9.61 -21.19
CA ASN A 27 4.83 10.57 -22.29
C ASN A 27 3.76 11.65 -22.09
N GLU A 28 2.54 11.26 -21.71
CA GLU A 28 1.45 12.22 -21.46
C GLU A 28 1.79 13.18 -20.31
N VAL A 29 2.43 12.68 -19.24
CA VAL A 29 2.85 13.53 -18.11
C VAL A 29 3.96 14.50 -18.54
N VAL A 30 4.96 14.04 -19.27
CA VAL A 30 6.05 14.91 -19.79
C VAL A 30 5.47 16.00 -20.71
N ASN A 31 4.53 15.63 -21.59
CA ASN A 31 3.87 16.58 -22.48
C ASN A 31 3.01 17.59 -21.67
N PHE A 32 2.29 17.13 -20.67
CA PHE A 32 1.52 18.00 -19.78
C PHE A 32 2.40 19.03 -19.07
N ILE A 33 3.50 18.58 -18.46
CA ILE A 33 4.45 19.47 -17.77
C ILE A 33 5.03 20.50 -18.73
N ASN A 34 5.44 20.07 -19.92
CA ASN A 34 5.98 20.97 -20.94
C ASN A 34 4.96 22.03 -21.38
N LYS A 35 3.70 21.64 -21.56
CA LYS A 35 2.61 22.56 -21.94
C LYS A 35 2.29 23.58 -20.85
N HIS A 36 2.35 23.18 -19.58
CA HIS A 36 1.94 23.98 -18.43
C HIS A 36 3.13 24.55 -17.62
N GLN A 37 4.34 24.58 -18.19
CA GLN A 37 5.56 25.01 -17.51
C GLN A 37 5.51 26.44 -16.93
N ASN A 38 4.68 27.31 -17.48
CA ASN A 38 4.50 28.69 -17.03
C ASN A 38 3.27 28.90 -16.13
N GLU A 39 2.61 27.82 -15.72
CA GLU A 39 1.39 27.85 -14.92
C GLU A 39 1.56 27.08 -13.62
N LYS A 40 0.67 27.34 -12.65
CA LYS A 40 0.57 26.47 -11.48
C LYS A 40 -0.27 25.25 -11.87
N PHE A 41 0.24 24.07 -11.60
CA PHE A 41 -0.48 22.83 -11.89
C PHE A 41 -0.50 21.89 -10.70
N PHE A 42 -1.45 20.97 -10.72
CA PHE A 42 -1.52 19.77 -9.90
C PHE A 42 -1.64 18.59 -10.85
N ALA A 43 -0.70 17.65 -10.78
CA ALA A 43 -0.71 16.42 -11.56
C ALA A 43 -0.86 15.22 -10.63
N TYR A 44 -1.95 14.47 -10.79
CA TYR A 44 -2.12 13.16 -10.18
C TYR A 44 -1.89 12.09 -11.25
N VAL A 45 -0.87 11.28 -11.04
CA VAL A 45 -0.37 10.33 -12.05
C VAL A 45 -0.50 8.90 -11.52
N PRO A 46 -1.68 8.28 -11.62
CA PRO A 46 -1.90 6.92 -11.18
C PRO A 46 -1.38 5.94 -12.25
N PHE A 47 -0.11 5.59 -12.17
CA PHE A 47 0.42 4.51 -12.99
C PHE A 47 -0.30 3.21 -12.69
N TYR A 48 -0.63 2.43 -13.73
CA TYR A 48 -1.20 1.11 -13.55
C TYR A 48 -0.15 0.09 -13.11
N SER A 49 1.13 0.35 -13.42
CA SER A 49 2.28 -0.43 -12.94
C SER A 49 2.40 -0.35 -11.41
N VAL A 50 2.62 -1.47 -10.74
CA VAL A 50 2.97 -2.81 -11.25
C VAL A 50 1.83 -3.82 -11.04
N HIS A 51 0.59 -3.40 -11.29
CA HIS A 51 -0.61 -4.23 -11.11
C HIS A 51 -0.67 -5.38 -12.14
N THR A 52 -1.42 -6.42 -11.83
CA THR A 52 -1.73 -7.50 -12.79
C THR A 52 -2.54 -6.99 -14.00
N PRO A 53 -2.38 -7.62 -15.19
CA PRO A 53 -1.52 -8.75 -15.52
C PRO A 53 -0.04 -8.40 -15.48
N ILE A 54 0.82 -9.36 -15.08
CA ILE A 54 2.27 -9.12 -15.04
C ILE A 54 2.82 -9.25 -16.47
N GLN A 55 3.11 -8.11 -17.05
CA GLN A 55 3.57 -7.97 -18.44
C GLN A 55 4.64 -6.91 -18.52
N SER A 56 5.88 -7.27 -18.77
CA SER A 56 6.99 -6.33 -18.99
C SER A 56 7.45 -6.31 -20.44
N LYS A 57 8.18 -5.26 -20.80
CA LYS A 57 8.91 -5.22 -22.07
C LYS A 57 9.93 -6.37 -22.12
N LYS A 58 10.11 -6.96 -23.30
CA LYS A 58 10.93 -8.15 -23.48
C LYS A 58 12.39 -7.92 -23.10
N GLU A 59 12.94 -6.78 -23.48
CA GLU A 59 14.33 -6.39 -23.16
C GLU A 59 14.59 -6.34 -21.66
N TYR A 60 13.64 -5.88 -20.84
CA TYR A 60 13.79 -5.84 -19.39
C TYR A 60 13.62 -7.23 -18.77
N GLN A 61 12.67 -8.02 -19.28
CA GLN A 61 12.53 -9.40 -18.83
C GLN A 61 13.81 -10.19 -19.08
N GLU A 62 14.40 -10.10 -20.26
CA GLU A 62 15.66 -10.77 -20.63
C GLU A 62 16.83 -10.29 -19.73
N LYS A 63 16.91 -8.99 -19.43
CA LYS A 63 17.90 -8.43 -18.49
C LYS A 63 17.81 -9.09 -17.11
N TYR A 64 16.60 -9.27 -16.59
CA TYR A 64 16.39 -9.80 -15.24
C TYR A 64 16.42 -11.32 -15.18
N LEU A 65 16.14 -12.03 -16.26
CA LEU A 65 16.35 -13.49 -16.34
C LEU A 65 17.81 -13.91 -16.13
N ASN A 66 18.75 -13.02 -16.50
CA ASN A 66 20.18 -13.26 -16.33
C ASN A 66 20.73 -12.79 -14.97
N LYS A 67 19.90 -12.17 -14.11
CA LYS A 67 20.29 -11.80 -12.75
C LYS A 67 19.93 -12.91 -11.78
N VAL A 68 20.84 -13.19 -10.87
CA VAL A 68 20.57 -14.10 -9.75
C VAL A 68 19.59 -13.37 -8.82
N GLY A 69 18.35 -13.87 -8.73
CA GLY A 69 17.38 -13.46 -7.74
C GLY A 69 17.63 -14.17 -6.40
N ASP A 70 16.94 -13.76 -5.36
CA ASP A 70 16.85 -14.51 -4.12
C ASP A 70 15.52 -15.33 -4.06
N GLU A 71 15.32 -16.09 -3.00
CA GLU A 71 14.12 -16.92 -2.83
C GLU A 71 12.82 -16.10 -2.76
N ASN A 72 12.92 -14.81 -2.42
CA ASN A 72 11.79 -13.90 -2.26
C ASN A 72 11.53 -13.04 -3.50
N HIS A 73 12.59 -12.72 -4.29
CA HIS A 73 12.55 -11.78 -5.40
C HIS A 73 13.27 -12.36 -6.62
N ASN A 74 12.56 -13.20 -7.38
CA ASN A 74 13.11 -13.92 -8.53
C ASN A 74 12.25 -13.82 -9.81
N ARG A 75 11.28 -12.88 -9.84
CA ARG A 75 10.39 -12.69 -10.99
C ARG A 75 10.93 -11.62 -11.94
N ALA A 76 11.51 -12.07 -13.03
CA ALA A 76 12.09 -11.21 -14.08
C ALA A 76 11.05 -10.30 -14.76
N ASP A 77 9.84 -10.81 -14.99
CA ASP A 77 8.73 -10.06 -15.57
C ASP A 77 8.28 -8.89 -14.66
N TYR A 78 8.14 -9.15 -13.36
CA TYR A 78 7.78 -8.12 -12.37
C TYR A 78 8.88 -7.06 -12.20
N ALA A 79 10.15 -7.50 -12.17
CA ALA A 79 11.30 -6.60 -12.11
C ALA A 79 11.36 -5.68 -13.34
N GLY A 80 11.06 -6.20 -14.53
CA GLY A 80 10.99 -5.40 -15.75
C GLY A 80 9.86 -4.37 -15.76
N MET A 81 8.74 -4.66 -15.09
CA MET A 81 7.68 -3.65 -14.88
C MET A 81 8.12 -2.53 -13.96
N ILE A 82 8.85 -2.86 -12.88
CA ILE A 82 9.40 -1.88 -11.94
C ILE A 82 10.42 -0.98 -12.66
N GLU A 83 11.30 -1.55 -13.48
CA GLU A 83 12.28 -0.77 -14.26
C GLU A 83 11.59 0.20 -15.22
N SER A 84 10.56 -0.25 -15.95
CA SER A 84 9.78 0.66 -16.81
C SER A 84 9.13 1.80 -16.04
N LEU A 85 8.64 1.54 -14.82
CA LEU A 85 8.07 2.57 -13.96
C LEU A 85 9.15 3.56 -13.51
N ASP A 86 10.28 3.07 -13.03
CA ASP A 86 11.40 3.89 -12.54
C ASP A 86 11.96 4.81 -13.64
N GLU A 87 12.16 4.29 -14.86
CA GLU A 87 12.58 5.09 -16.01
C GLU A 87 11.60 6.21 -16.33
N ASN A 88 10.29 5.94 -16.31
CA ASN A 88 9.29 6.97 -16.59
C ASN A 88 9.24 8.03 -15.49
N ILE A 89 9.42 7.65 -14.23
CA ILE A 89 9.58 8.59 -13.12
C ILE A 89 10.84 9.44 -13.32
N GLY A 90 11.95 8.82 -13.69
CA GLY A 90 13.20 9.52 -14.04
C GLY A 90 13.00 10.54 -15.16
N ARG A 91 12.28 10.18 -16.23
CA ARG A 91 11.96 11.11 -17.35
C ARG A 91 11.12 12.31 -16.88
N ILE A 92 10.16 12.09 -15.99
CA ILE A 92 9.32 13.15 -15.41
C ILE A 92 10.18 14.10 -14.56
N LEU A 93 11.01 13.56 -13.68
CA LEU A 93 11.92 14.35 -12.83
C LEU A 93 12.93 15.16 -13.66
N ASN A 94 13.51 14.53 -14.67
CA ASN A 94 14.43 15.20 -15.61
C ASN A 94 13.73 16.36 -16.35
N LYS A 95 12.45 16.18 -16.75
CA LYS A 95 11.70 17.26 -17.41
C LYS A 95 11.44 18.43 -16.45
N ILE A 96 11.11 18.17 -15.19
CA ILE A 96 10.94 19.20 -14.16
C ILE A 96 12.26 19.97 -13.94
N GLU A 97 13.40 19.28 -13.95
CA GLU A 97 14.72 19.93 -13.79
C GLU A 97 15.13 20.74 -15.04
N GLU A 98 14.97 20.18 -16.24
CA GLU A 98 15.24 20.83 -17.52
C GLU A 98 14.50 22.18 -17.65
N LEU A 99 13.26 22.23 -17.17
CA LEU A 99 12.43 23.43 -17.19
C LEU A 99 12.66 24.36 -15.99
N ASN A 100 13.64 24.06 -15.11
CA ASN A 100 13.94 24.82 -13.90
C ASN A 100 12.75 24.93 -12.91
N LEU A 101 11.88 23.94 -12.87
CA LEU A 101 10.69 23.90 -12.00
C LEU A 101 10.95 23.25 -10.64
N SER A 102 12.11 22.62 -10.40
CA SER A 102 12.39 21.79 -9.24
C SER A 102 12.24 22.50 -7.89
N GLU A 103 12.53 23.80 -7.80
CA GLU A 103 12.39 24.59 -6.57
C GLU A 103 10.94 24.94 -6.24
N ASN A 104 10.06 24.91 -7.25
CA ASN A 104 8.63 25.22 -7.12
C ASN A 104 7.72 24.01 -7.26
N THR A 105 8.28 22.80 -7.38
CA THR A 105 7.50 21.57 -7.52
C THR A 105 7.74 20.64 -6.33
N LEU A 106 6.70 20.31 -5.59
CA LEU A 106 6.70 19.19 -4.67
C LEU A 106 6.35 17.92 -5.45
N PHE A 107 7.28 16.98 -5.48
CA PHE A 107 7.09 15.66 -6.05
C PHE A 107 6.80 14.65 -4.94
N ILE A 108 5.75 13.85 -5.10
CA ILE A 108 5.34 12.79 -4.16
C ILE A 108 5.28 11.48 -4.92
N PHE A 109 6.01 10.47 -4.45
CA PHE A 109 5.92 9.10 -4.95
C PHE A 109 5.44 8.18 -3.85
N THR A 110 4.43 7.37 -4.15
CA THR A 110 3.89 6.37 -3.23
C THR A 110 3.20 5.23 -3.99
N SER A 111 2.76 4.21 -3.26
CA SER A 111 1.84 3.18 -3.73
C SER A 111 0.52 3.28 -3.00
N ASP A 112 -0.53 2.70 -3.56
CA ASP A 112 -1.89 2.65 -2.98
C ASP A 112 -2.02 1.61 -1.87
N ASN A 113 -1.33 0.47 -2.03
CA ASN A 113 -1.31 -0.66 -1.09
C ASN A 113 -0.07 -1.54 -1.31
N GLY A 114 0.12 -2.50 -0.42
CA GLY A 114 1.15 -3.53 -0.57
C GLY A 114 0.92 -4.45 -1.76
N GLY A 115 1.95 -5.17 -2.19
CA GLY A 115 1.88 -6.08 -3.32
C GLY A 115 1.11 -7.37 -3.02
N ILE A 116 0.68 -8.07 -4.10
CA ILE A 116 0.13 -9.43 -3.98
C ILE A 116 1.28 -10.37 -3.63
N ARG A 117 1.23 -11.00 -2.44
CA ARG A 117 2.33 -11.82 -1.93
C ARG A 117 2.74 -12.95 -2.87
N ALA A 118 1.79 -13.57 -3.56
CA ALA A 118 2.07 -14.62 -4.55
C ALA A 118 2.86 -14.14 -5.77
N ILE A 119 2.93 -12.83 -6.01
CA ILE A 119 3.63 -12.20 -7.13
C ILE A 119 4.90 -11.51 -6.65
N SER A 120 4.79 -10.76 -5.57
CA SER A 120 5.88 -9.99 -4.98
C SER A 120 5.92 -10.26 -3.48
N ASN A 121 6.92 -10.97 -3.02
CA ASN A 121 7.07 -11.27 -1.60
C ASN A 121 7.42 -9.99 -0.83
N GLN A 122 6.66 -9.71 0.24
CA GLN A 122 6.89 -8.54 1.09
C GLN A 122 7.79 -8.81 2.29
N PHE A 123 8.46 -9.97 2.34
CA PHE A 123 9.37 -10.28 3.45
C PHE A 123 10.31 -9.11 3.77
N PRO A 124 10.51 -8.74 5.04
CA PRO A 124 10.04 -9.41 6.27
C PRO A 124 8.58 -9.09 6.69
N LEU A 125 7.85 -8.27 5.93
CA LEU A 125 6.48 -7.87 6.27
C LEU A 125 5.52 -9.06 6.10
N LYS A 126 4.54 -9.18 7.01
CA LYS A 126 3.53 -10.24 6.98
C LYS A 126 2.45 -9.96 5.95
N ALA A 127 1.98 -11.02 5.30
CA ALA A 127 0.92 -11.02 4.31
C ALA A 127 1.19 -10.08 3.11
N GLY A 128 0.15 -9.46 2.52
CA GLY A 128 0.23 -8.60 1.36
C GLY A 128 -1.09 -7.90 1.10
N LYS A 129 -1.30 -7.45 -0.14
CA LYS A 129 -2.48 -6.70 -0.59
C LYS A 129 -3.79 -7.27 -0.06
N GLY A 130 -4.59 -6.41 0.57
CA GLY A 130 -5.91 -6.75 1.10
C GLY A 130 -5.87 -7.31 2.52
N SER A 131 -4.73 -7.25 3.21
CA SER A 131 -4.62 -7.55 4.63
C SER A 131 -4.34 -6.29 5.45
N TYR A 132 -4.58 -6.34 6.76
CA TYR A 132 -4.21 -5.28 7.69
C TYR A 132 -2.76 -5.36 8.17
N TYR A 133 -2.06 -6.45 7.89
CA TYR A 133 -0.64 -6.61 8.25
C TYR A 133 0.24 -5.64 7.46
N GLU A 134 1.45 -5.38 7.95
CA GLU A 134 2.38 -4.43 7.33
C GLU A 134 2.59 -4.70 5.84
N GLY A 135 2.61 -5.96 5.41
CA GLY A 135 2.74 -6.31 3.98
C GLY A 135 1.58 -5.83 3.09
N GLY A 136 0.41 -5.57 3.69
CA GLY A 136 -0.76 -5.04 2.98
C GLY A 136 -0.87 -3.53 2.99
N ILE A 137 -0.40 -2.85 4.04
CA ILE A 137 -0.64 -1.41 4.26
C ILE A 137 0.62 -0.55 4.27
N LYS A 138 1.80 -1.09 4.54
CA LYS A 138 3.05 -0.34 4.51
C LYS A 138 3.60 -0.26 3.09
N VAL A 139 3.75 0.97 2.60
CA VAL A 139 4.17 1.26 1.23
C VAL A 139 5.31 2.27 1.21
N PRO A 140 6.11 2.32 0.12
CA PRO A 140 7.08 3.39 -0.07
C PRO A 140 6.40 4.76 -0.08
N LEU A 141 7.05 5.76 0.52
CA LEU A 141 6.63 7.15 0.41
C LEU A 141 7.88 8.03 0.33
N ILE A 142 7.97 8.80 -0.75
CA ILE A 142 9.08 9.72 -1.00
C ILE A 142 8.52 11.11 -1.31
N PHE A 143 9.04 12.11 -0.61
CA PHE A 143 8.82 13.52 -0.92
C PHE A 143 10.11 14.12 -1.45
N SER A 144 10.05 14.83 -2.57
CA SER A 144 11.19 15.55 -3.12
C SER A 144 10.78 17.00 -3.42
N TRP A 145 11.50 17.96 -2.83
CA TRP A 145 11.31 19.39 -3.08
C TRP A 145 12.64 20.12 -2.89
N LYS A 146 13.25 20.49 -4.01
CA LYS A 146 14.56 21.13 -4.02
C LYS A 146 14.57 22.42 -3.21
N GLY A 147 15.51 22.55 -2.28
CA GLY A 147 15.66 23.71 -1.40
C GLY A 147 14.63 23.82 -0.27
N LYS A 148 13.68 22.87 -0.14
CA LYS A 148 12.67 22.85 0.94
C LYS A 148 12.75 21.61 1.80
N ILE A 149 13.12 20.48 1.23
CA ILE A 149 13.35 19.22 1.94
C ILE A 149 14.83 18.88 1.82
N GLU A 150 15.44 18.52 2.93
CA GLU A 150 16.85 18.12 2.99
C GLU A 150 17.07 16.85 2.17
N LYS A 151 18.14 16.84 1.35
CA LYS A 151 18.50 15.67 0.55
C LYS A 151 18.81 14.47 1.45
N GLU A 152 18.40 13.28 1.02
CA GLU A 152 18.67 12.01 1.68
C GLU A 152 18.15 11.93 3.13
N SER A 153 17.32 12.89 3.55
CA SER A 153 16.69 12.87 4.85
C SER A 153 15.70 11.70 4.96
N LYS A 154 15.60 11.14 6.16
CA LYS A 154 14.67 10.05 6.49
C LYS A 154 13.82 10.43 7.69
N SER A 155 12.55 10.07 7.64
CA SER A 155 11.63 10.20 8.77
C SER A 155 11.05 8.84 9.13
N TYR A 156 10.90 8.58 10.41
CA TYR A 156 10.26 7.39 10.95
C TYR A 156 8.84 7.68 11.46
N GLU A 157 8.33 8.88 11.20
CA GLU A 157 6.95 9.25 11.52
C GLU A 157 5.96 8.42 10.70
N ARG A 158 4.90 7.96 11.36
CA ARG A 158 3.84 7.20 10.69
C ARG A 158 2.89 8.15 10.00
N VAL A 159 2.82 8.05 8.69
CA VAL A 159 2.00 8.90 7.83
C VAL A 159 1.13 8.06 6.90
N SER A 160 0.10 8.65 6.34
CA SER A 160 -0.83 7.99 5.45
C SER A 160 -1.21 8.91 4.28
N ASN A 161 -1.77 8.36 3.22
CA ASN A 161 -2.24 9.12 2.07
C ASN A 161 -3.32 10.16 2.42
N ILE A 162 -4.08 9.98 3.50
CA ILE A 162 -5.03 10.99 4.01
C ILE A 162 -4.34 12.30 4.42
N ASP A 163 -3.04 12.28 4.65
CA ASP A 163 -2.22 13.44 5.05
C ASP A 163 -1.85 14.33 3.86
N PHE A 164 -1.97 13.85 2.63
CA PHE A 164 -1.58 14.61 1.44
C PHE A 164 -2.45 15.84 1.26
N PHE A 165 -3.77 15.71 1.42
CA PHE A 165 -4.68 16.84 1.27
C PHE A 165 -4.40 17.97 2.26
N PRO A 166 -4.35 17.78 3.60
CA PRO A 166 -4.02 18.85 4.54
C PRO A 166 -2.62 19.43 4.32
N THR A 167 -1.65 18.62 3.90
CA THR A 167 -0.29 19.07 3.58
C THR A 167 -0.28 19.99 2.38
N ILE A 168 -0.88 19.60 1.26
CA ILE A 168 -0.98 20.39 0.03
C ILE A 168 -1.80 21.67 0.29
N LYS A 169 -2.94 21.53 0.97
CA LYS A 169 -3.77 22.66 1.39
C LYS A 169 -2.97 23.75 2.12
N LYS A 170 -2.08 23.31 3.02
CA LYS A 170 -1.21 24.21 3.77
C LYS A 170 -0.15 24.88 2.89
N ILE A 171 0.46 24.12 1.98
CA ILE A 171 1.49 24.59 1.04
C ILE A 171 0.92 25.69 0.13
N ILE A 172 -0.28 25.51 -0.41
CA ILE A 172 -0.92 26.50 -1.29
C ILE A 172 -1.52 27.70 -0.53
N GLY A 173 -1.34 27.76 0.80
CA GLY A 173 -1.79 28.89 1.62
C GLY A 173 -3.29 28.91 1.91
N ASN A 174 -4.03 27.84 1.63
CA ASN A 174 -5.45 27.75 1.97
C ASN A 174 -5.61 27.55 3.48
N ARG A 175 -6.20 28.55 4.16
CA ARG A 175 -6.40 28.59 5.61
C ARG A 175 -7.82 28.27 6.05
N ASP A 176 -8.66 27.76 5.17
CA ASP A 176 -10.02 27.39 5.54
C ASP A 176 -10.00 26.34 6.66
N LYS A 177 -10.54 26.72 7.83
CA LYS A 177 -10.61 25.88 9.04
C LYS A 177 -11.93 25.11 9.16
N LYS A 178 -12.86 25.30 8.21
CA LYS A 178 -14.18 24.65 8.28
C LYS A 178 -14.15 23.18 7.90
N LEU A 179 -13.08 22.73 7.24
CA LEU A 179 -12.93 21.32 6.86
C LEU A 179 -12.44 20.52 8.06
N GLN A 180 -13.25 19.55 8.47
CA GLN A 180 -12.82 18.50 9.38
C GLN A 180 -12.08 17.45 8.56
N LEU A 181 -10.83 17.18 8.90
CA LEU A 181 -9.94 16.29 8.15
C LEU A 181 -9.37 15.23 9.09
N ASP A 182 -9.32 13.99 8.62
CA ASP A 182 -8.69 12.87 9.35
C ASP A 182 -7.16 12.93 9.26
N GLY A 183 -6.63 13.44 8.15
CA GLY A 183 -5.19 13.60 7.94
C GLY A 183 -4.62 14.85 8.62
N VAL A 184 -3.30 14.86 8.74
CA VAL A 184 -2.52 15.96 9.33
C VAL A 184 -1.56 16.59 8.32
N ASP A 185 -1.13 17.82 8.60
CA ASP A 185 -0.11 18.53 7.82
C ASP A 185 1.27 17.95 8.05
N LEU A 186 1.93 17.45 6.99
CA LEU A 186 3.26 16.87 7.03
C LEU A 186 4.40 17.90 6.89
N ASN A 187 4.12 19.18 6.69
CA ASN A 187 5.16 20.23 6.57
C ASN A 187 6.13 20.29 7.77
N PRO A 188 5.75 19.96 9.02
CA PRO A 188 6.69 19.85 10.13
C PRO A 188 7.78 18.80 9.87
N ILE A 189 7.43 17.65 9.27
CA ILE A 189 8.38 16.56 8.97
C ILE A 189 9.44 17.03 7.97
N PHE A 190 9.06 17.84 6.97
CA PHE A 190 9.99 18.41 5.98
C PHE A 190 11.05 19.32 6.61
N LYS A 191 10.83 19.73 7.86
CA LYS A 191 11.74 20.56 8.66
C LYS A 191 12.38 19.77 9.82
N GLY A 192 12.37 18.45 9.77
CA GLY A 192 12.91 17.57 10.80
C GLY A 192 12.15 17.57 12.11
N LYS A 193 10.89 18.03 12.13
CA LYS A 193 10.05 18.04 13.34
C LYS A 193 9.13 16.83 13.39
N SER A 194 8.78 16.41 14.60
CA SER A 194 7.86 15.30 14.85
C SER A 194 6.39 15.73 14.75
N ILE A 195 5.54 14.77 14.36
CA ILE A 195 4.06 14.84 14.42
C ILE A 195 3.48 13.79 15.39
N ARG A 196 4.24 13.44 16.43
CA ARG A 196 3.89 12.38 17.40
C ARG A 196 2.49 12.56 18.01
N GLY A 197 1.98 11.45 18.54
CA GLY A 197 0.72 11.42 19.31
C GLY A 197 -0.54 11.24 18.49
N ARG A 198 -0.44 10.83 17.22
CA ARG A 198 -1.60 10.46 16.40
C ARG A 198 -1.79 8.95 16.31
N SER A 199 -3.04 8.55 16.13
CA SER A 199 -3.38 7.18 15.75
C SER A 199 -3.76 7.12 14.28
N LEU A 200 -3.44 6.00 13.62
CA LEU A 200 -3.95 5.64 12.30
C LEU A 200 -4.97 4.50 12.46
N PHE A 201 -6.10 4.62 11.77
CA PHE A 201 -7.16 3.64 11.84
C PHE A 201 -7.43 3.06 10.46
N PHE A 202 -7.67 1.74 10.43
CA PHE A 202 -8.08 1.02 9.23
C PHE A 202 -9.32 0.22 9.57
N HIS A 203 -10.35 0.33 8.75
CA HIS A 203 -11.64 -0.31 8.99
C HIS A 203 -12.18 -0.87 7.67
N PHE A 204 -12.43 -2.17 7.64
CA PHE A 204 -12.90 -2.87 6.45
C PHE A 204 -13.83 -4.03 6.87
N PRO A 205 -15.15 -3.80 6.98
CA PRO A 205 -16.08 -4.76 7.55
C PRO A 205 -16.54 -5.84 6.55
N VAL A 206 -15.63 -6.36 5.71
CA VAL A 206 -15.93 -7.38 4.70
C VAL A 206 -14.84 -8.44 4.65
N TYR A 207 -15.17 -9.61 4.07
CA TYR A 207 -14.21 -10.66 3.77
C TYR A 207 -13.54 -10.41 2.42
N LEU A 208 -12.25 -10.68 2.34
CA LEU A 208 -11.52 -10.78 1.09
C LEU A 208 -10.90 -12.17 0.97
N GLU A 209 -11.30 -12.91 -0.05
CA GLU A 209 -10.74 -14.23 -0.35
C GLU A 209 -9.23 -14.17 -0.56
N ALA A 210 -8.54 -15.23 -0.19
CA ALA A 210 -7.12 -15.38 -0.45
C ALA A 210 -6.83 -15.42 -1.96
N TYR A 211 -5.77 -14.74 -2.41
CA TYR A 211 -5.26 -14.94 -3.77
C TYR A 211 -4.62 -16.31 -3.93
N ASN A 212 -3.89 -16.72 -2.91
CA ASN A 212 -3.31 -18.04 -2.80
C ASN A 212 -3.21 -18.44 -1.33
N VAL A 213 -4.06 -19.39 -0.94
CA VAL A 213 -4.19 -19.88 0.46
C VAL A 213 -2.87 -20.38 1.06
N HIS A 214 -1.89 -20.73 0.24
CA HIS A 214 -0.58 -21.24 0.68
C HIS A 214 0.49 -20.15 0.76
N LEU A 215 0.32 -19.04 0.04
CA LEU A 215 1.33 -18.01 -0.11
C LEU A 215 0.97 -16.69 0.56
N ASP A 216 -0.33 -16.41 0.79
CA ASP A 216 -0.76 -15.11 1.30
C ASP A 216 -0.29 -14.81 2.73
N ASN A 217 0.10 -15.85 3.49
CA ASN A 217 0.68 -15.73 4.84
C ASN A 217 -0.18 -14.89 5.81
N GLY A 218 -1.49 -14.91 5.62
CA GLY A 218 -2.45 -14.39 6.59
C GLY A 218 -2.67 -15.36 7.75
N THR A 219 -3.42 -14.93 8.76
CA THR A 219 -3.85 -15.80 9.87
C THR A 219 -5.01 -16.72 9.49
N ASP A 220 -5.78 -16.32 8.49
CA ASP A 220 -6.92 -17.11 8.00
C ASP A 220 -6.52 -17.86 6.73
N PRO A 221 -6.80 -19.17 6.63
CA PRO A 221 -6.44 -19.96 5.44
C PRO A 221 -7.30 -19.65 4.21
N LEU A 222 -8.52 -19.12 4.39
CA LEU A 222 -9.45 -18.84 3.30
C LEU A 222 -9.45 -17.37 2.88
N PHE A 223 -9.17 -16.49 3.82
CA PHE A 223 -9.29 -15.05 3.63
C PHE A 223 -7.97 -14.33 3.93
N ARG A 224 -7.54 -13.43 3.05
CA ARG A 224 -6.42 -12.50 3.32
C ARG A 224 -6.80 -11.43 4.32
N THR A 225 -8.10 -11.15 4.48
CA THR A 225 -8.65 -10.40 5.61
C THR A 225 -10.07 -10.85 5.93
N ARG A 226 -10.43 -10.70 7.20
CA ARG A 226 -11.78 -10.85 7.74
C ARG A 226 -12.31 -9.49 8.17
N PRO A 227 -13.65 -9.32 8.31
CA PRO A 227 -14.23 -8.07 8.82
C PRO A 227 -13.58 -7.64 10.13
N GLY A 228 -13.04 -6.43 10.16
CA GLY A 228 -12.32 -5.95 11.34
C GLY A 228 -11.93 -4.48 11.29
N SER A 229 -11.23 -4.06 12.32
CA SER A 229 -10.60 -2.76 12.42
C SER A 229 -9.21 -2.88 13.02
N VAL A 230 -8.36 -1.93 12.70
CA VAL A 230 -6.99 -1.85 13.21
C VAL A 230 -6.70 -0.42 13.67
N ILE A 231 -5.98 -0.30 14.77
CA ILE A 231 -5.36 0.95 15.23
C ILE A 231 -3.85 0.79 15.24
N ILE A 232 -3.14 1.80 14.74
CA ILE A 232 -1.70 1.98 14.92
C ILE A 232 -1.49 3.25 15.73
N LYS A 233 -0.88 3.11 16.90
CA LYS A 233 -0.54 4.23 17.80
C LYS A 233 0.87 4.03 18.33
N ASP A 234 1.74 5.01 18.11
CA ASP A 234 3.16 4.89 18.37
C ASP A 234 3.75 3.62 17.72
N ASN A 235 4.38 2.75 18.47
CA ASN A 235 4.98 1.49 17.99
C ASN A 235 4.03 0.30 18.03
N TRP A 236 2.80 0.51 18.49
CA TRP A 236 1.85 -0.57 18.73
C TRP A 236 0.79 -0.62 17.63
N LYS A 237 0.42 -1.84 17.27
CA LYS A 237 -0.65 -2.13 16.30
C LYS A 237 -1.57 -3.18 16.89
N LEU A 238 -2.85 -2.85 16.96
CA LEU A 238 -3.89 -3.75 17.44
C LEU A 238 -4.90 -4.03 16.32
N HIS A 239 -5.17 -5.30 16.07
CA HIS A 239 -6.23 -5.79 15.21
C HIS A 239 -7.41 -6.28 16.06
N HIS A 240 -8.63 -5.98 15.62
CA HIS A 240 -9.85 -6.56 16.18
C HIS A 240 -10.74 -7.09 15.05
N TYR A 241 -11.00 -8.38 15.06
CA TYR A 241 -11.84 -9.07 14.08
C TYR A 241 -13.24 -9.26 14.64
N PHE A 242 -14.27 -8.99 13.83
CA PHE A 242 -15.66 -8.96 14.30
C PHE A 242 -16.31 -10.34 14.36
N GLU A 243 -15.82 -11.30 13.57
CA GLU A 243 -16.39 -12.65 13.47
C GLU A 243 -16.33 -13.41 14.79
N ASP A 244 -15.20 -13.39 15.45
CA ASP A 244 -14.91 -14.14 16.66
C ASP A 244 -14.46 -13.27 17.85
N GLY A 245 -14.43 -11.96 17.65
CA GLY A 245 -13.93 -11.01 18.65
C GLY A 245 -12.42 -11.09 18.87
N LYS A 246 -11.68 -11.77 17.99
CA LYS A 246 -10.25 -11.97 18.14
C LYS A 246 -9.51 -10.63 18.13
N ILE A 247 -8.62 -10.46 19.12
CA ILE A 247 -7.70 -9.34 19.21
C ILE A 247 -6.28 -9.85 19.01
N GLU A 248 -5.49 -9.14 18.21
CA GLU A 248 -4.05 -9.36 18.07
C GLU A 248 -3.33 -8.04 18.38
N LEU A 249 -2.21 -8.09 19.11
CA LEU A 249 -1.40 -6.93 19.46
C LEU A 249 0.06 -7.16 19.06
N TYR A 250 0.65 -6.19 18.38
CA TYR A 250 2.05 -6.25 17.91
C TYR A 250 2.81 -4.97 18.29
N ASN A 251 4.10 -5.12 18.65
CA ASN A 251 5.06 -4.01 18.65
C ASN A 251 5.80 -4.01 17.30
N ILE A 252 5.31 -3.23 16.34
CA ILE A 252 5.80 -3.25 14.97
C ILE A 252 7.16 -2.56 14.76
N GLU A 253 7.75 -1.98 15.80
CA GLU A 253 9.15 -1.53 15.77
C GLU A 253 10.10 -2.68 16.09
N GLU A 254 9.76 -3.55 17.03
CA GLU A 254 10.56 -4.70 17.44
C GLU A 254 10.26 -5.94 16.58
N ASP A 255 9.02 -6.08 16.13
CA ASP A 255 8.53 -7.20 15.32
C ASP A 255 7.77 -6.69 14.08
N ILE A 256 8.53 -6.21 13.09
CA ILE A 256 7.96 -5.73 11.81
C ILE A 256 7.22 -6.83 11.04
N SER A 257 7.50 -8.08 11.35
CA SER A 257 6.88 -9.26 10.74
C SER A 257 5.57 -9.69 11.41
N GLU A 258 5.17 -9.00 12.50
CA GLU A 258 3.93 -9.28 13.22
C GLU A 258 3.77 -10.79 13.54
N SER A 259 4.87 -11.39 14.01
CA SER A 259 4.98 -12.83 14.26
C SER A 259 4.55 -13.24 15.67
N ILE A 260 4.67 -12.32 16.63
CA ILE A 260 4.42 -12.58 18.06
C ILE A 260 3.24 -11.74 18.54
N ASP A 261 2.10 -12.41 18.75
CA ASP A 261 0.92 -11.78 19.33
C ASP A 261 1.13 -11.52 20.83
N LEU A 262 1.14 -10.25 21.21
CA LEU A 262 1.36 -9.77 22.56
C LEU A 262 0.05 -9.46 23.31
N SER A 263 -1.12 -9.75 22.75
CA SER A 263 -2.41 -9.36 23.30
C SER A 263 -2.68 -9.92 24.70
N ILE A 264 -2.24 -11.15 24.98
CA ILE A 264 -2.43 -11.83 26.27
C ILE A 264 -1.38 -11.34 27.27
N ILE A 265 -0.12 -11.17 26.87
CA ILE A 265 0.98 -10.83 27.79
C ILE A 265 1.08 -9.32 28.09
N ASN A 266 0.44 -8.48 27.27
CA ASN A 266 0.33 -7.04 27.49
C ASN A 266 -1.14 -6.56 27.64
N PRO A 267 -1.89 -7.04 28.62
CA PRO A 267 -3.35 -6.79 28.72
C PRO A 267 -3.68 -5.29 28.91
N LYS A 268 -2.79 -4.53 29.57
CA LYS A 268 -2.99 -3.08 29.76
C LYS A 268 -2.93 -2.32 28.43
N LYS A 269 -1.91 -2.61 27.58
CA LYS A 269 -1.74 -1.98 26.29
C LYS A 269 -2.85 -2.44 25.32
N THR A 270 -3.21 -3.71 25.36
CA THR A 270 -4.33 -4.26 24.60
C THR A 270 -5.61 -3.51 24.91
N LYS A 271 -5.94 -3.35 26.21
CA LYS A 271 -7.14 -2.61 26.61
C LYS A 271 -7.10 -1.14 26.17
N GLU A 272 -5.99 -0.45 26.39
CA GLU A 272 -5.81 0.96 25.98
C GLU A 272 -6.15 1.14 24.49
N LEU A 273 -5.50 0.36 23.61
CA LEU A 273 -5.68 0.50 22.18
C LEU A 273 -7.06 0.01 21.70
N PHE A 274 -7.62 -0.97 22.37
CA PHE A 274 -8.97 -1.43 22.07
C PHE A 274 -10.02 -0.39 22.45
N ASP A 275 -9.85 0.29 23.57
CA ASP A 275 -10.73 1.39 23.98
C ASP A 275 -10.63 2.57 22.98
N ASP A 276 -9.42 2.97 22.59
CA ASP A 276 -9.19 4.01 21.58
C ASP A 276 -9.83 3.65 20.23
N LEU A 277 -9.73 2.37 19.80
CA LEU A 277 -10.32 1.87 18.56
C LEU A 277 -11.86 1.89 18.62
N ASN A 278 -12.44 1.55 19.77
CA ASN A 278 -13.89 1.60 19.98
C ASN A 278 -14.39 3.05 19.95
N GLU A 279 -13.74 3.96 20.66
CA GLU A 279 -14.08 5.39 20.66
C GLU A 279 -14.05 5.96 19.23
N TRP A 280 -13.01 5.61 18.45
CA TRP A 280 -12.93 6.04 17.04
C TRP A 280 -14.09 5.47 16.22
N ARG A 281 -14.45 4.19 16.39
CA ARG A 281 -15.58 3.57 15.68
C ARG A 281 -16.91 4.24 16.00
N GLU A 282 -17.16 4.49 17.27
CA GLU A 282 -18.39 5.17 17.74
C GLU A 282 -18.47 6.59 17.19
N THR A 283 -17.38 7.37 17.30
CA THR A 283 -17.31 8.75 16.84
C THR A 283 -17.56 8.87 15.33
N ASN A 284 -17.09 7.89 14.55
CA ASN A 284 -17.20 7.88 13.09
C ASN A 284 -18.41 7.07 12.57
N ASN A 285 -19.24 6.50 13.44
CA ASN A 285 -20.33 5.61 13.07
C ASN A 285 -19.85 4.49 12.12
N ALA A 286 -18.67 3.90 12.40
CA ALA A 286 -18.06 2.90 11.56
C ALA A 286 -18.94 1.63 11.53
N PRO A 287 -19.34 1.13 10.34
CA PRO A 287 -20.29 0.02 10.24
C PRO A 287 -19.67 -1.29 10.74
N ILE A 288 -20.35 -1.95 11.66
CA ILE A 288 -19.97 -3.27 12.18
C ILE A 288 -21.04 -4.28 11.77
N PRO A 289 -20.66 -5.46 11.26
CA PRO A 289 -21.62 -6.54 11.00
C PRO A 289 -22.34 -6.93 12.30
N LEU A 290 -23.66 -6.77 12.33
CA LEU A 290 -24.48 -7.01 13.52
C LEU A 290 -25.26 -8.32 13.46
N LYS A 291 -25.31 -8.95 12.29
CA LYS A 291 -26.08 -10.17 12.06
C LYS A 291 -25.17 -11.26 11.53
N GLU A 292 -25.34 -12.44 12.08
CA GLU A 292 -24.73 -13.64 11.52
C GLU A 292 -25.31 -13.94 10.14
N ASN A 293 -24.47 -14.51 9.26
CA ASN A 293 -24.94 -15.01 7.98
C ASN A 293 -25.81 -16.26 8.20
N PRO A 294 -27.10 -16.24 7.84
CA PRO A 294 -27.97 -17.39 8.04
C PRO A 294 -27.55 -18.62 7.22
N ASP A 295 -26.78 -18.43 6.16
CA ASP A 295 -26.28 -19.51 5.30
C ASP A 295 -24.91 -20.02 5.74
N TYR A 296 -24.38 -19.54 6.90
CA TYR A 296 -23.07 -19.98 7.41
C TYR A 296 -23.11 -21.45 7.81
N ASN A 297 -22.16 -22.22 7.32
CA ASN A 297 -22.02 -23.64 7.60
C ASN A 297 -20.64 -23.98 8.16
N GLN A 298 -20.53 -24.06 9.47
CA GLN A 298 -19.27 -24.37 10.16
C GLN A 298 -18.63 -25.69 9.68
N ARG A 299 -19.43 -26.74 9.46
CA ARG A 299 -18.90 -28.03 8.99
C ARG A 299 -18.27 -27.94 7.62
N PHE A 300 -18.83 -27.12 6.75
CA PHE A 300 -18.24 -26.85 5.43
C PHE A 300 -16.89 -26.12 5.57
N VAL A 301 -16.84 -25.08 6.39
CA VAL A 301 -15.61 -24.32 6.69
C VAL A 301 -14.53 -25.23 7.27
N ASP A 302 -14.88 -26.06 8.25
CA ASP A 302 -13.95 -27.00 8.88
C ASP A 302 -13.39 -28.00 7.87
N SER A 303 -14.23 -28.51 6.96
CA SER A 303 -13.82 -29.47 5.93
C SER A 303 -12.86 -28.83 4.91
N VAL A 304 -13.10 -27.58 4.52
CA VAL A 304 -12.23 -26.86 3.60
C VAL A 304 -10.89 -26.52 4.26
N ASN A 305 -10.93 -26.05 5.50
CA ASN A 305 -9.72 -25.78 6.29
C ASN A 305 -8.85 -27.04 6.45
N PHE A 306 -9.47 -28.17 6.76
CA PHE A 306 -8.78 -29.47 6.85
C PHE A 306 -8.08 -29.84 5.52
N LEU A 307 -8.75 -29.66 4.39
CA LEU A 307 -8.18 -29.95 3.08
C LEU A 307 -7.00 -29.03 2.73
N ILE A 308 -7.10 -27.74 3.07
CA ILE A 308 -6.04 -26.76 2.84
C ILE A 308 -4.80 -27.09 3.69
N ILE A 309 -5.00 -27.36 4.97
CA ILE A 309 -3.91 -27.71 5.90
C ILE A 309 -3.20 -28.99 5.43
N ASN A 310 -3.93 -30.03 5.08
CA ASN A 310 -3.35 -31.29 4.65
C ASN A 310 -2.62 -31.18 3.29
N LYS A 311 -3.12 -30.37 2.36
CA LYS A 311 -2.38 -30.08 1.10
C LYS A 311 -1.09 -29.31 1.37
N LYS A 312 -1.04 -28.44 2.36
CA LYS A 312 0.16 -27.72 2.78
C LYS A 312 1.22 -28.69 3.34
N TYR A 313 0.80 -29.66 4.16
CA TYR A 313 1.69 -30.72 4.67
C TYR A 313 2.15 -31.67 3.58
N ALA A 314 1.28 -32.10 2.67
CA ALA A 314 1.65 -33.00 1.58
C ALA A 314 2.70 -32.38 0.63
N ARG A 315 2.67 -31.07 0.40
CA ARG A 315 3.67 -30.38 -0.41
C ARG A 315 5.01 -30.17 0.31
N SER A 316 5.02 -30.08 1.64
CA SER A 316 6.27 -29.97 2.42
C SER A 316 7.04 -31.30 2.53
N ILE A 317 6.39 -32.42 2.23
CA ILE A 317 7.01 -33.77 2.25
C ILE A 317 7.52 -34.17 0.86
N THR A 318 7.09 -33.50 -0.21
CA THR A 318 7.44 -33.81 -1.60
C THR A 318 8.48 -32.88 -2.22
N ASN A 319 9.00 -31.93 -1.48
CA ASN A 319 10.14 -31.08 -1.80
C ASN A 319 11.30 -31.38 -0.83
#